data_0585909b59a4e75d9d05fd19c9cba26a
#
_entry.id   0585909b59a4e75d9d05fd19c9cba26a
#
_cell.length_a   1.000
_cell.length_b   1.000
_cell.length_c   1.000
_cell.angle_alpha   90.00
_cell.angle_beta   90.00
_cell.angle_gamma   90.00
#
_symmetry.space_group_name_H-M   'P 1'
#
loop_
_entity.id
_entity.type
_entity.pdbx_description
1 polymer ?
#
loop_
_entity_poly.entity_id
_entity_poly.type
_entity_poly.pdbx_seq_one_letter_code
_entity_poly.pdbx_strand_id
1 'polypeptide(L)'
;AQPDYKAVGQETRQLIDLSKKDNKIYLQKREGYPDIYLYKGNRILFYKDKLHMIDGKLTTAELVTNIWDDMNYQGIAREGGVTFSRSKKPEVQVERILEMSTNPGDLVLDSFLGSGTTAAVAHKMGRRWIGVEMGDHVYTHCIPRLQKVIKGEDAGGVTKSTGWLCGGGFKFYELASSLIIKDKYGQQIISDKYNADMLAEAMCK
;
A
#
# COMPACT_ATOMS: atom_id res chain seq x y z
N ALA A 1 -13.70 -3.61 -26.88
CA ALA A 1 -12.63 -4.55 -26.49
C ALA A 1 -12.62 -5.72 -27.48
N GLN A 2 -11.43 -6.18 -27.84
CA GLN A 2 -11.29 -7.35 -28.70
C GLN A 2 -11.51 -8.60 -27.81
N PRO A 3 -12.52 -9.43 -28.07
CA PRO A 3 -12.73 -10.64 -27.29
C PRO A 3 -11.60 -11.65 -27.57
N ASP A 4 -11.20 -12.38 -26.52
CA ASP A 4 -10.29 -13.52 -26.73
C ASP A 4 -11.06 -14.60 -27.55
N TYR A 5 -10.73 -14.68 -28.82
CA TYR A 5 -11.41 -15.55 -29.78
C TYR A 5 -11.37 -17.04 -29.37
N LYS A 6 -10.35 -17.46 -28.63
CA LYS A 6 -10.19 -18.83 -28.16
C LYS A 6 -11.05 -19.15 -26.93
N ALA A 7 -11.36 -18.13 -26.12
CA ALA A 7 -12.10 -18.27 -24.86
C ALA A 7 -13.62 -18.19 -25.02
N VAL A 8 -14.13 -17.84 -26.23
CA VAL A 8 -15.58 -17.68 -26.44
C VAL A 8 -16.18 -18.90 -27.12
N GLY A 9 -17.48 -19.13 -26.88
CA GLY A 9 -18.25 -20.24 -27.49
C GLY A 9 -18.39 -20.12 -29.00
N GLN A 10 -18.77 -21.21 -29.65
CA GLN A 10 -18.86 -21.33 -31.13
C GLN A 10 -19.82 -20.28 -31.75
N GLU A 11 -20.99 -20.07 -31.15
CA GLU A 11 -21.95 -19.07 -31.58
C GLU A 11 -21.37 -17.64 -31.55
N THR A 12 -20.70 -17.29 -30.48
CA THR A 12 -20.06 -15.98 -30.35
C THR A 12 -18.97 -15.78 -31.39
N ARG A 13 -18.20 -16.83 -31.71
CA ARG A 13 -17.17 -16.77 -32.78
C ARG A 13 -17.80 -16.49 -34.15
N GLN A 14 -18.89 -17.16 -34.48
CA GLN A 14 -19.60 -16.90 -35.73
C GLN A 14 -20.10 -15.48 -35.84
N LEU A 15 -20.68 -14.92 -34.76
CA LEU A 15 -21.11 -13.53 -34.70
C LEU A 15 -19.95 -12.53 -34.79
N ILE A 16 -18.81 -12.83 -34.19
CA ILE A 16 -17.58 -12.03 -34.32
C ILE A 16 -17.14 -11.97 -35.79
N ASP A 17 -17.11 -13.13 -36.48
CA ASP A 17 -16.66 -13.19 -37.87
C ASP A 17 -17.67 -12.54 -38.84
N LEU A 18 -18.96 -12.64 -38.56
CA LEU A 18 -19.98 -11.90 -39.29
C LEU A 18 -19.82 -10.38 -39.09
N SER A 19 -19.62 -9.95 -37.87
CA SER A 19 -19.47 -8.51 -37.54
C SER A 19 -18.21 -7.85 -38.12
N LYS A 20 -17.23 -8.63 -38.57
CA LYS A 20 -16.05 -8.14 -39.30
C LYS A 20 -16.35 -7.84 -40.77
N LYS A 21 -17.38 -8.50 -41.33
CA LYS A 21 -17.66 -8.45 -42.79
C LYS A 21 -18.53 -7.27 -43.19
N ASP A 22 -19.32 -6.75 -42.28
CA ASP A 22 -20.20 -5.64 -42.55
C ASP A 22 -20.21 -4.57 -41.45
N ASN A 23 -20.96 -3.51 -41.67
CA ASN A 23 -21.04 -2.33 -40.78
C ASN A 23 -22.27 -2.41 -39.87
N LYS A 24 -22.71 -3.62 -39.47
CA LYS A 24 -23.88 -3.83 -38.61
C LYS A 24 -23.48 -4.23 -37.18
N ILE A 25 -24.36 -3.90 -36.26
CA ILE A 25 -24.24 -4.37 -34.87
C ILE A 25 -24.94 -5.72 -34.77
N TYR A 26 -24.24 -6.69 -34.25
CA TYR A 26 -24.78 -8.04 -33.96
C TYR A 26 -25.05 -8.18 -32.47
N LEU A 27 -26.23 -8.70 -32.14
CA LEU A 27 -26.66 -8.92 -30.76
C LEU A 27 -26.69 -10.43 -30.49
N GLN A 28 -25.97 -10.87 -29.47
CA GLN A 28 -26.13 -12.19 -28.89
C GLN A 28 -26.89 -12.08 -27.57
N LYS A 29 -28.09 -12.60 -27.53
CA LYS A 29 -28.87 -12.76 -26.30
C LYS A 29 -28.34 -13.92 -25.49
N ARG A 30 -28.27 -13.77 -24.18
CA ARG A 30 -27.78 -14.80 -23.26
C ARG A 30 -28.70 -14.93 -22.07
N GLU A 31 -29.21 -16.12 -21.83
CA GLU A 31 -30.04 -16.39 -20.67
C GLU A 31 -29.21 -16.34 -19.38
N GLY A 32 -29.66 -15.55 -18.40
CA GLY A 32 -28.95 -15.37 -17.11
C GLY A 32 -27.70 -14.51 -17.16
N TYR A 33 -27.33 -13.95 -18.32
CA TYR A 33 -26.13 -13.07 -18.47
C TYR A 33 -26.45 -11.84 -19.31
N PRO A 34 -25.71 -10.73 -19.15
CA PRO A 34 -25.86 -9.56 -20.01
C PRO A 34 -25.61 -9.89 -21.48
N ASP A 35 -26.43 -9.32 -22.34
CA ASP A 35 -26.32 -9.47 -23.81
C ASP A 35 -24.97 -8.95 -24.33
N ILE A 36 -24.49 -9.57 -25.41
CA ILE A 36 -23.23 -9.16 -26.06
C ILE A 36 -23.58 -8.41 -27.35
N TYR A 37 -23.07 -7.21 -27.49
CA TYR A 37 -23.16 -6.40 -28.72
C TYR A 37 -21.78 -6.43 -29.41
N LEU A 38 -21.77 -6.79 -30.69
CA LEU A 38 -20.56 -6.93 -31.49
C LEU A 38 -20.60 -5.99 -32.70
N TYR A 39 -19.48 -5.31 -32.94
CA TYR A 39 -19.29 -4.42 -34.10
C TYR A 39 -17.85 -4.50 -34.59
N LYS A 40 -17.66 -4.74 -35.88
CA LYS A 40 -16.34 -4.90 -36.51
C LYS A 40 -15.39 -5.83 -35.76
N GLY A 41 -15.89 -6.99 -35.32
CA GLY A 41 -15.13 -7.98 -34.58
C GLY A 41 -14.86 -7.63 -33.11
N ASN A 42 -15.33 -6.49 -32.62
CA ASN A 42 -15.12 -6.04 -31.24
C ASN A 42 -16.43 -6.07 -30.45
N ARG A 43 -16.33 -6.34 -29.15
CA ARG A 43 -17.45 -6.17 -28.22
C ARG A 43 -17.65 -4.69 -27.92
N ILE A 44 -18.89 -4.22 -28.06
CA ILE A 44 -19.29 -2.89 -27.60
C ILE A 44 -19.44 -2.95 -26.08
N LEU A 45 -18.75 -2.08 -25.38
CA LEU A 45 -18.87 -1.87 -23.93
C LEU A 45 -19.64 -0.58 -23.73
N PHE A 46 -20.71 -0.63 -22.96
CA PHE A 46 -21.48 0.55 -22.62
C PHE A 46 -20.87 1.22 -21.40
N TYR A 47 -20.72 2.52 -21.42
CA TYR A 47 -20.16 3.31 -20.30
C TYR A 47 -20.90 3.05 -18.99
N LYS A 48 -22.23 2.90 -19.05
CA LYS A 48 -23.06 2.56 -17.88
C LYS A 48 -22.63 1.27 -17.17
N ASP A 49 -22.08 0.31 -17.90
CA ASP A 49 -21.67 -1.00 -17.35
C ASP A 49 -20.36 -0.90 -16.54
N LYS A 50 -19.68 0.25 -16.63
CA LYS A 50 -18.48 0.56 -15.85
C LYS A 50 -18.77 1.47 -14.65
N LEU A 51 -20.02 1.90 -14.49
CA LEU A 51 -20.41 2.77 -13.40
C LEU A 51 -20.78 1.98 -12.16
N HIS A 52 -20.19 2.35 -11.05
CA HIS A 52 -20.48 1.78 -9.73
C HIS A 52 -20.84 2.91 -8.77
N MET A 53 -21.71 2.61 -7.80
CA MET A 53 -22.03 3.54 -6.73
C MET A 53 -20.94 3.42 -5.66
N ILE A 54 -20.11 4.46 -5.50
CA ILE A 54 -19.06 4.55 -4.49
C ILE A 54 -19.31 5.84 -3.72
N ASP A 55 -19.45 5.73 -2.40
CA ASP A 55 -19.74 6.85 -1.50
C ASP A 55 -20.93 7.74 -1.94
N GLY A 56 -21.99 7.09 -2.43
CA GLY A 56 -23.20 7.77 -2.91
C GLY A 56 -23.06 8.50 -4.25
N LYS A 57 -21.92 8.33 -4.94
CA LYS A 57 -21.63 8.96 -6.24
C LYS A 57 -21.43 7.90 -7.32
N LEU A 58 -22.04 8.11 -8.47
CA LEU A 58 -21.85 7.24 -9.64
C LEU A 58 -20.48 7.54 -10.26
N THR A 59 -19.58 6.58 -10.23
CA THR A 59 -18.21 6.73 -10.77
C THR A 59 -17.78 5.45 -11.50
N THR A 60 -16.76 5.58 -12.34
CA THR A 60 -16.14 4.40 -12.95
C THR A 60 -15.21 3.72 -11.97
N ALA A 61 -15.25 2.39 -11.93
CA ALA A 61 -14.31 1.58 -11.17
C ALA A 61 -13.73 0.47 -12.03
N GLU A 62 -12.50 0.13 -11.74
CA GLU A 62 -11.82 -1.03 -12.32
C GLU A 62 -11.38 -1.96 -11.19
N LEU A 63 -11.41 -3.27 -11.45
CA LEU A 63 -10.96 -4.24 -10.46
C LEU A 63 -9.46 -4.07 -10.20
N VAL A 64 -9.09 -4.03 -8.93
CA VAL A 64 -7.68 -4.08 -8.55
C VAL A 64 -7.14 -5.47 -8.86
N THR A 65 -6.13 -5.53 -9.71
CA THR A 65 -5.45 -6.77 -10.11
C THR A 65 -4.16 -6.94 -9.30
N ASN A 66 -3.47 -8.05 -9.49
CA ASN A 66 -2.14 -8.29 -8.93
C ASN A 66 -1.00 -7.61 -9.73
N ILE A 67 -1.33 -6.93 -10.82
CA ILE A 67 -0.41 -6.13 -11.62
C ILE A 67 -0.83 -4.67 -11.46
N TRP A 68 0.07 -3.83 -10.92
CA TRP A 68 -0.16 -2.41 -10.65
C TRP A 68 0.75 -1.57 -11.54
N ASP A 69 0.32 -1.36 -12.77
CA ASP A 69 1.01 -0.57 -13.79
C ASP A 69 0.64 0.92 -13.77
N ASP A 70 -0.35 1.28 -12.96
CA ASP A 70 -0.83 2.65 -12.76
C ASP A 70 0.02 3.46 -11.76
N MET A 71 1.05 2.85 -11.14
CA MET A 71 1.88 3.52 -10.14
C MET A 71 2.96 4.39 -10.77
N ASN A 72 3.02 5.65 -10.34
CA ASN A 72 4.09 6.55 -10.76
C ASN A 72 5.31 6.40 -9.84
N TYR A 73 6.42 5.94 -10.39
CA TYR A 73 7.69 5.76 -9.67
C TYR A 73 8.65 6.97 -9.81
N GLN A 74 8.23 8.06 -10.47
CA GLN A 74 9.06 9.25 -10.61
C GLN A 74 9.08 10.06 -9.31
N GLY A 75 10.26 10.55 -8.95
CA GLY A 75 10.42 11.42 -7.78
C GLY A 75 10.46 10.73 -6.42
N ILE A 76 10.30 9.41 -6.34
CA ILE A 76 10.24 8.62 -5.09
C ILE A 76 11.44 8.88 -4.19
N ALA A 77 12.63 9.06 -4.77
CA ALA A 77 13.85 9.28 -3.98
C ALA A 77 13.74 10.46 -3.02
N ARG A 78 12.94 11.49 -3.36
CA ARG A 78 12.74 12.71 -2.56
C ARG A 78 11.44 12.73 -1.76
N GLU A 79 10.57 11.75 -1.94
CA GLU A 79 9.28 11.65 -1.25
C GLU A 79 9.48 11.62 0.27
N GLY A 80 8.59 12.26 1.04
CA GLY A 80 8.73 12.40 2.50
C GLY A 80 9.85 13.33 2.94
N GLY A 81 10.43 14.13 2.03
CA GLY A 81 11.47 15.12 2.32
C GLY A 81 12.81 14.51 2.78
N VAL A 82 13.05 13.23 2.54
CA VAL A 82 14.32 12.54 2.79
C VAL A 82 14.80 11.86 1.53
N THR A 83 16.08 11.99 1.21
CA THR A 83 16.68 11.36 0.03
C THR A 83 17.22 10.00 0.38
N PHE A 84 16.57 8.95 -0.10
CA PHE A 84 17.00 7.57 0.09
C PHE A 84 17.31 6.95 -1.27
N SER A 85 18.57 6.64 -1.52
CA SER A 85 19.08 6.39 -2.88
C SER A 85 18.67 5.05 -3.49
N ARG A 86 18.29 4.07 -2.66
CA ARG A 86 17.96 2.72 -3.15
C ARG A 86 16.76 2.13 -2.39
N SER A 87 15.94 1.39 -3.12
CA SER A 87 14.86 0.55 -2.56
C SER A 87 13.75 1.30 -1.78
N LYS A 88 13.65 2.62 -1.91
CA LYS A 88 12.54 3.38 -1.33
C LYS A 88 11.23 3.01 -2.04
N LYS A 89 10.21 2.67 -1.27
CA LYS A 89 8.88 2.39 -1.80
C LYS A 89 8.06 3.67 -1.92
N PRO A 90 7.25 3.84 -3.00
CA PRO A 90 6.35 4.98 -3.10
C PRO A 90 5.26 4.91 -2.03
N GLU A 91 4.90 6.06 -1.48
CA GLU A 91 3.84 6.13 -0.47
C GLU A 91 2.49 5.63 -1.02
N VAL A 92 2.17 5.90 -2.27
CA VAL A 92 0.94 5.43 -2.94
C VAL A 92 0.84 3.90 -2.96
N GLN A 93 1.96 3.19 -3.13
CA GLN A 93 1.97 1.73 -3.08
C GLN A 93 1.63 1.22 -1.67
N VAL A 94 2.22 1.83 -0.65
CA VAL A 94 1.96 1.45 0.74
C VAL A 94 0.53 1.83 1.15
N GLU A 95 0.04 3.02 0.72
CA GLU A 95 -1.36 3.44 0.91
C GLU A 95 -2.33 2.36 0.40
N ARG A 96 -2.18 1.91 -0.85
CA ARG A 96 -3.02 0.87 -1.45
C ARG A 96 -2.99 -0.44 -0.66
N ILE A 97 -1.79 -0.87 -0.21
CA ILE A 97 -1.65 -2.08 0.59
C ILE A 97 -2.41 -1.93 1.92
N LEU A 98 -2.25 -0.79 2.60
CA LEU A 98 -2.89 -0.55 3.88
C LEU A 98 -4.41 -0.38 3.76
N GLU A 99 -4.91 0.22 2.67
CA GLU A 99 -6.35 0.30 2.39
C GLU A 99 -6.99 -1.08 2.21
N MET A 100 -6.31 -1.99 1.51
CA MET A 100 -6.81 -3.34 1.28
C MET A 100 -6.72 -4.25 2.50
N SER A 101 -5.83 -4.00 3.45
CA SER A 101 -5.48 -4.93 4.52
C SER A 101 -5.79 -4.44 5.93
N THR A 102 -6.12 -3.17 6.12
CA THR A 102 -6.29 -2.55 7.44
C THR A 102 -7.41 -1.52 7.47
N ASN A 103 -7.90 -1.22 8.67
CA ASN A 103 -8.82 -0.12 8.96
C ASN A 103 -8.11 0.97 9.79
N PRO A 104 -8.64 2.21 9.84
CA PRO A 104 -8.16 3.23 10.76
C PRO A 104 -8.11 2.71 12.20
N GLY A 105 -7.00 2.99 12.90
CA GLY A 105 -6.76 2.51 14.27
C GLY A 105 -6.08 1.14 14.38
N ASP A 106 -6.02 0.35 13.32
CA ASP A 106 -5.29 -0.92 13.30
C ASP A 106 -3.78 -0.72 13.50
N LEU A 107 -3.10 -1.78 13.93
CA LEU A 107 -1.65 -1.80 14.15
C LEU A 107 -0.92 -2.38 12.93
N VAL A 108 -0.02 -1.59 12.37
CA VAL A 108 0.86 -1.96 11.27
C VAL A 108 2.26 -2.23 11.80
N LEU A 109 2.85 -3.36 11.46
CA LEU A 109 4.24 -3.70 11.79
C LEU A 109 5.08 -3.74 10.51
N ASP A 110 6.20 -3.00 10.53
CA ASP A 110 7.26 -3.12 9.52
C ASP A 110 8.59 -3.43 10.21
N SER A 111 9.06 -4.65 10.07
CA SER A 111 10.29 -5.15 10.69
C SER A 111 11.57 -4.78 9.93
N PHE A 112 11.45 -4.15 8.75
CA PHE A 112 12.57 -3.66 7.93
C PHE A 112 12.23 -2.27 7.39
N LEU A 113 12.08 -1.31 8.30
CA LEU A 113 11.46 0.00 8.06
C LEU A 113 12.12 0.81 6.94
N GLY A 114 13.42 0.63 6.72
CA GLY A 114 14.16 1.27 5.64
C GLY A 114 14.11 2.79 5.74
N SER A 115 13.47 3.44 4.78
CA SER A 115 13.31 4.91 4.76
C SER A 115 12.12 5.44 5.57
N GLY A 116 11.41 4.59 6.30
CA GLY A 116 10.25 4.97 7.10
C GLY A 116 8.95 5.17 6.32
N THR A 117 8.86 4.66 5.09
CA THR A 117 7.66 4.88 4.25
C THR A 117 6.41 4.28 4.88
N THR A 118 6.47 3.04 5.35
CA THR A 118 5.32 2.36 5.96
C THR A 118 4.80 3.12 7.18
N ALA A 119 5.70 3.55 8.08
CA ALA A 119 5.33 4.31 9.26
C ALA A 119 4.71 5.68 8.90
N ALA A 120 5.29 6.38 7.91
CA ALA A 120 4.77 7.67 7.45
C ALA A 120 3.36 7.54 6.87
N VAL A 121 3.11 6.55 6.01
CA VAL A 121 1.80 6.32 5.39
C VAL A 121 0.78 5.85 6.44
N ALA A 122 1.14 4.88 7.28
CA ALA A 122 0.27 4.41 8.35
C ALA A 122 -0.16 5.56 9.28
N HIS A 123 0.76 6.45 9.62
CA HIS A 123 0.47 7.64 10.43
C HIS A 123 -0.50 8.60 9.73
N LYS A 124 -0.26 8.94 8.47
CA LYS A 124 -1.13 9.81 7.65
C LYS A 124 -2.54 9.21 7.47
N MET A 125 -2.65 7.89 7.44
CA MET A 125 -3.91 7.16 7.29
C MET A 125 -4.61 6.86 8.64
N GLY A 126 -4.09 7.35 9.77
CA GLY A 126 -4.69 7.12 11.10
C GLY A 126 -4.54 5.68 11.61
N ARG A 127 -3.53 4.94 11.16
CA ARG A 127 -3.16 3.63 11.70
C ARG A 127 -2.10 3.81 12.79
N ARG A 128 -2.10 2.90 13.77
CA ARG A 128 -0.97 2.75 14.69
C ARG A 128 0.14 1.97 13.97
N TRP A 129 1.38 2.18 14.36
CA TRP A 129 2.47 1.46 13.71
C TRP A 129 3.62 1.16 14.66
N ILE A 130 4.33 0.09 14.37
CA ILE A 130 5.62 -0.28 14.94
C ILE A 130 6.59 -0.46 13.79
N GLY A 131 7.71 0.23 13.81
CA GLY A 131 8.78 0.07 12.83
C GLY A 131 10.05 -0.40 13.51
N VAL A 132 10.74 -1.37 12.91
CA VAL A 132 12.04 -1.85 13.36
C VAL A 132 13.05 -1.59 12.26
N GLU A 133 14.19 -0.99 12.62
CA GLU A 133 15.28 -0.73 11.68
C GLU A 133 16.62 -0.90 12.40
N MET A 134 17.51 -1.66 11.80
CA MET A 134 18.82 -1.96 12.37
C MET A 134 19.91 -0.96 11.93
N GLY A 135 19.70 -0.30 10.80
CA GLY A 135 20.69 0.59 10.20
C GLY A 135 20.67 2.00 10.77
N ASP A 136 21.82 2.66 10.79
CA ASP A 136 21.97 4.04 11.26
C ASP A 136 21.12 5.06 10.50
N HIS A 137 20.59 4.68 9.34
CA HIS A 137 19.67 5.52 8.59
C HIS A 137 18.33 5.76 9.31
N VAL A 138 18.04 5.03 10.39
CA VAL A 138 16.90 5.37 11.27
C VAL A 138 17.02 6.80 11.77
N TYR A 139 18.22 7.26 12.16
CA TYR A 139 18.48 8.61 12.67
C TYR A 139 18.47 9.66 11.57
N THR A 140 18.96 9.32 10.38
CA THR A 140 19.12 10.27 9.28
C THR A 140 17.94 10.34 8.33
N HIS A 141 17.08 9.31 8.30
CA HIS A 141 15.95 9.21 7.39
C HIS A 141 14.60 9.00 8.08
N CYS A 142 14.46 7.94 8.91
CA CYS A 142 13.17 7.61 9.50
C CYS A 142 12.67 8.69 10.46
N ILE A 143 13.48 9.05 11.44
CA ILE A 143 13.12 10.07 12.45
C ILE A 143 12.85 11.43 11.80
N PRO A 144 13.73 11.99 10.95
CA PRO A 144 13.44 13.26 10.28
C PRO A 144 12.18 13.23 9.40
N ARG A 145 11.91 12.13 8.70
CA ARG A 145 10.70 11.96 7.91
C ARG A 145 9.45 11.99 8.79
N LEU A 146 9.42 11.20 9.85
CA LEU A 146 8.30 11.14 10.78
C LEU A 146 8.06 12.47 11.50
N GLN A 147 9.12 13.19 11.86
CA GLN A 147 9.00 14.54 12.42
C GLN A 147 8.31 15.51 11.44
N LYS A 148 8.66 15.46 10.15
CA LYS A 148 7.99 16.26 9.11
C LYS A 148 6.52 15.90 8.96
N VAL A 149 6.19 14.61 8.98
CA VAL A 149 4.79 14.15 8.94
C VAL A 149 3.99 14.71 10.11
N ILE A 150 4.52 14.60 11.34
CA ILE A 150 3.87 15.09 12.55
C ILE A 150 3.67 16.60 12.52
N LYS A 151 4.66 17.35 12.02
CA LYS A 151 4.59 18.81 11.91
C LYS A 151 3.73 19.31 10.74
N GLY A 152 3.30 18.42 9.82
CA GLY A 152 2.60 18.81 8.60
C GLY A 152 3.50 19.43 7.54
N GLU A 153 4.81 19.23 7.64
CA GLU A 153 5.82 19.75 6.70
C GLU A 153 6.05 18.81 5.50
N ASP A 154 5.45 17.62 5.51
CA ASP A 154 5.50 16.67 4.40
C ASP A 154 4.28 16.85 3.49
N ALA A 155 4.42 17.70 2.49
CA ALA A 155 3.35 17.98 1.51
C ALA A 155 3.27 16.94 0.37
N GLY A 156 4.19 15.96 0.34
CA GLY A 156 4.32 14.96 -0.73
C GLY A 156 3.53 13.67 -0.51
N GLY A 157 3.74 12.73 -1.42
CA GLY A 157 3.16 11.39 -1.35
C GLY A 157 1.66 11.39 -1.18
N VAL A 158 1.17 10.65 -0.19
CA VAL A 158 -0.27 10.46 0.10
C VAL A 158 -0.90 11.54 0.99
N THR A 159 -0.18 12.63 1.28
CA THR A 159 -0.69 13.70 2.17
C THR A 159 -2.01 14.29 1.68
N LYS A 160 -2.16 14.48 0.36
CA LYS A 160 -3.40 15.02 -0.22
C LYS A 160 -4.54 13.99 -0.26
N SER A 161 -4.25 12.75 -0.63
CA SER A 161 -5.27 11.68 -0.72
C SER A 161 -5.84 11.33 0.64
N THR A 162 -5.01 11.32 1.68
CA THR A 162 -5.42 11.05 3.06
C THR A 162 -6.02 12.25 3.77
N GLY A 163 -5.89 13.45 3.23
CA GLY A 163 -6.29 14.69 3.89
C GLY A 163 -5.48 15.01 5.14
N TRP A 164 -4.27 14.42 5.27
CA TRP A 164 -3.41 14.62 6.42
C TRP A 164 -2.94 16.07 6.53
N LEU A 165 -3.06 16.65 7.73
CA LEU A 165 -2.58 18.00 8.01
C LEU A 165 -1.34 17.97 8.91
N CYS A 166 -1.49 17.49 10.14
CA CYS A 166 -0.41 17.37 11.13
C CYS A 166 -0.92 16.63 12.37
N GLY A 167 -0.03 16.33 13.30
CA GLY A 167 -0.36 15.86 14.64
C GLY A 167 0.14 14.45 14.96
N GLY A 168 -0.28 13.96 16.11
CA GLY A 168 0.20 12.70 16.65
C GLY A 168 1.63 12.79 17.19
N GLY A 169 2.25 11.61 17.32
CA GLY A 169 3.62 11.48 17.79
C GLY A 169 4.10 10.04 17.69
N PHE A 170 5.37 9.81 17.94
CA PHE A 170 5.94 8.46 18.05
C PHE A 170 6.94 8.42 19.22
N LYS A 171 7.15 7.21 19.71
CA LYS A 171 8.23 6.91 20.66
C LYS A 171 9.35 6.21 19.91
N PHE A 172 10.56 6.64 20.17
CA PHE A 172 11.76 5.98 19.65
C PHE A 172 12.44 5.22 20.78
N TYR A 173 12.82 3.99 20.50
CA TYR A 173 13.52 3.11 21.41
C TYR A 173 14.74 2.54 20.74
N GLU A 174 15.80 2.39 21.52
CA GLU A 174 16.98 1.61 21.13
C GLU A 174 16.94 0.26 21.82
N LEU A 175 17.34 -0.78 21.09
CA LEU A 175 17.45 -2.11 21.69
C LEU A 175 18.60 -2.12 22.67
N ALA A 176 18.30 -2.31 23.94
CA ALA A 176 19.31 -2.46 24.98
C ALA A 176 20.09 -3.78 24.81
N SER A 177 21.28 -3.84 25.38
CA SER A 177 22.03 -5.10 25.47
C SER A 177 21.24 -6.14 26.26
N SER A 178 21.54 -7.44 26.07
CA SER A 178 20.84 -8.50 26.81
C SER A 178 20.94 -8.28 28.32
N LEU A 179 19.78 -8.38 29.00
CA LEU A 179 19.72 -8.34 30.47
C LEU A 179 20.50 -9.48 31.10
N ILE A 180 20.40 -10.66 30.49
CA ILE A 180 21.06 -11.89 30.96
C ILE A 180 22.26 -12.16 30.05
N ILE A 181 23.42 -12.22 30.64
CA ILE A 181 24.69 -12.55 29.99
C ILE A 181 25.32 -13.76 30.66
N LYS A 182 26.28 -14.41 30.00
CA LYS A 182 27.09 -15.46 30.61
C LYS A 182 28.37 -14.87 31.19
N ASP A 183 28.70 -15.24 32.43
CA ASP A 183 29.97 -14.91 33.02
C ASP A 183 31.12 -15.76 32.44
N LYS A 184 32.34 -15.57 32.96
CA LYS A 184 33.54 -16.31 32.55
C LYS A 184 33.47 -17.84 32.87
N TYR A 185 32.53 -18.25 33.70
CA TYR A 185 32.29 -19.63 34.06
C TYR A 185 31.09 -20.25 33.34
N GLY A 186 30.44 -19.47 32.43
CA GLY A 186 29.26 -19.90 31.67
C GLY A 186 27.94 -19.82 32.44
N GLN A 187 27.93 -19.23 33.65
CA GLN A 187 26.74 -19.05 34.46
C GLN A 187 25.95 -17.82 33.95
N GLN A 188 24.63 -17.91 34.00
CA GLN A 188 23.76 -16.78 33.65
C GLN A 188 23.74 -15.76 34.78
N ILE A 189 24.13 -14.54 34.49
CA ILE A 189 24.14 -13.41 35.43
C ILE A 189 23.42 -12.22 34.78
N ILE A 190 22.96 -11.29 35.62
CA ILE A 190 22.41 -10.02 35.16
C ILE A 190 23.58 -9.15 34.67
N SER A 191 23.40 -8.50 33.52
CA SER A 191 24.41 -7.60 32.96
C SER A 191 24.63 -6.39 33.87
N ASP A 192 25.89 -6.03 34.11
CA ASP A 192 26.32 -4.85 34.85
C ASP A 192 25.97 -3.53 34.15
N LYS A 193 25.56 -3.59 32.92
CA LYS A 193 25.06 -2.42 32.13
C LYS A 193 23.69 -1.93 32.60
N TYR A 194 22.98 -2.70 33.41
CA TYR A 194 21.64 -2.35 33.90
C TYR A 194 21.76 -1.77 35.31
N ASN A 195 21.30 -0.52 35.47
CA ASN A 195 21.09 0.09 36.77
C ASN A 195 19.76 -0.34 37.40
N ALA A 196 19.49 0.09 38.63
CA ALA A 196 18.27 -0.30 39.35
C ALA A 196 16.97 0.13 38.65
N ASP A 197 16.96 1.32 38.04
CA ASP A 197 15.78 1.84 37.34
C ASP A 197 15.51 1.07 36.05
N MET A 198 16.54 0.76 35.28
CA MET A 198 16.46 -0.07 34.08
C MET A 198 15.99 -1.50 34.41
N LEU A 199 16.45 -2.06 35.55
CA LEU A 199 15.98 -3.37 36.02
C LEU A 199 14.50 -3.33 36.39
N ALA A 200 14.06 -2.31 37.14
CA ALA A 200 12.67 -2.14 37.50
C ALA A 200 11.77 -2.03 36.24
N GLU A 201 12.20 -1.25 35.25
CA GLU A 201 11.47 -1.14 33.97
C GLU A 201 11.42 -2.46 33.20
N ALA A 202 12.51 -3.21 33.15
CA ALA A 202 12.58 -4.50 32.46
C ALA A 202 11.71 -5.58 33.15
N MET A 203 11.50 -5.50 34.46
CA MET A 203 10.67 -6.42 35.22
C MET A 203 9.20 -6.07 35.22
N CYS A 204 8.84 -4.83 34.93
CA CYS A 204 7.45 -4.36 34.86
C CYS A 204 6.76 -4.57 33.50
N LYS A 205 7.48 -5.08 32.52
CA LYS A 205 7.01 -5.38 31.15
C LYS A 205 6.90 -6.89 30.94
#